data_7f4f52d151bd406df274ac17e43b3837
#
_entry.id   7f4f52d151bd406df274ac17e43b3837
#
_cell.length_a   1.000
_cell.length_b   1.000
_cell.length_c   1.000
_cell.angle_alpha   90.00
_cell.angle_beta   90.00
_cell.angle_gamma   90.00
#
_symmetry.space_group_name_H-M   'P 1'
#
loop_
_entity.id
_entity.type
_entity.pdbx_description
1 polymer ?
#
loop_
_entity_poly.entity_id
_entity_poly.type
_entity_poly.pdbx_seq_one_letter_code
_entity_poly.pdbx_strand_id
1 'polypeptide(L)'
;DLIRQQPGEITLVCLAPMTNIAMALRLAPDIKDKIVEVIAISGAFGLNEASFLNATGDTPQSEWNVYVDPEATKQVYESGLKVTAIGLDVATYFSVDFTEDLARLAASDKPEAKFLHQAISFVHGRGFQAYCAVIDCMAVAATADPTLIKSVRGRVGVSTQDGLTLGMTIMDRRHHHVWTNLPEINVAVSAD
;
A
#
# COMPACT_ATOMS: atom_id res chain seq x y z
N ASP A 1 -2.20 -19.64 -11.55
CA ASP A 1 -1.66 -21.01 -11.48
C ASP A 1 -0.80 -21.23 -10.25
N LEU A 2 0.19 -20.35 -9.95
CA LEU A 2 1.10 -20.50 -8.81
C LEU A 2 0.36 -20.65 -7.47
N ILE A 3 -0.65 -19.82 -7.21
CA ILE A 3 -1.47 -19.90 -5.98
C ILE A 3 -2.19 -21.25 -5.84
N ARG A 4 -2.61 -21.85 -6.97
CA ARG A 4 -3.22 -23.18 -6.97
C ARG A 4 -2.22 -24.31 -6.73
N GLN A 5 -0.98 -24.11 -7.17
CA GLN A 5 0.11 -25.08 -6.98
C GLN A 5 0.69 -25.04 -5.57
N GLN A 6 0.62 -23.89 -4.91
CA GLN A 6 1.16 -23.65 -3.58
C GLN A 6 0.09 -23.02 -2.66
N PRO A 7 -1.00 -23.74 -2.36
CA PRO A 7 -2.11 -23.21 -1.57
C PRO A 7 -1.67 -22.93 -0.14
N GLY A 8 -1.94 -21.71 0.35
CA GLY A 8 -1.57 -21.28 1.71
C GLY A 8 -0.09 -20.92 1.89
N GLU A 9 0.67 -20.79 0.79
CA GLU A 9 2.10 -20.42 0.84
C GLU A 9 2.40 -19.07 0.19
N ILE A 10 1.44 -18.47 -0.53
CA ILE A 10 1.66 -17.25 -1.31
C ILE A 10 1.10 -16.04 -0.59
N THR A 11 1.98 -15.08 -0.29
CA THR A 11 1.63 -13.70 0.05
C THR A 11 1.72 -12.84 -1.20
N LEU A 12 0.70 -12.02 -1.44
CA LEU A 12 0.69 -11.05 -2.54
C LEU A 12 1.17 -9.69 -2.02
N VAL A 13 2.22 -9.15 -2.63
CA VAL A 13 2.70 -7.79 -2.37
C VAL A 13 2.20 -6.90 -3.49
N CYS A 14 1.31 -5.96 -3.18
CA CYS A 14 0.68 -5.07 -4.14
C CYS A 14 1.29 -3.67 -4.06
N LEU A 15 2.02 -3.29 -5.11
CA LEU A 15 2.72 -1.99 -5.22
C LEU A 15 2.06 -1.07 -6.27
N ALA A 16 0.87 -1.45 -6.74
CA ALA A 16 0.13 -0.78 -7.80
C ALA A 16 -1.37 -0.90 -7.54
N PRO A 17 -2.24 -0.25 -8.34
CA PRO A 17 -3.70 -0.45 -8.24
C PRO A 17 -4.10 -1.92 -8.18
N MET A 18 -5.08 -2.25 -7.35
CA MET A 18 -5.47 -3.64 -7.07
C MET A 18 -6.25 -4.33 -8.21
N THR A 19 -6.31 -3.74 -9.38
CA THR A 19 -7.04 -4.22 -10.56
C THR A 19 -6.72 -5.68 -10.86
N ASN A 20 -5.44 -6.05 -10.89
CA ASN A 20 -5.02 -7.43 -11.20
C ASN A 20 -5.49 -8.43 -10.13
N ILE A 21 -5.45 -8.05 -8.85
CA ILE A 21 -5.93 -8.92 -7.75
C ILE A 21 -7.44 -9.07 -7.83
N ALA A 22 -8.17 -7.97 -7.99
CA ALA A 22 -9.63 -8.00 -8.13
C ALA A 22 -10.07 -8.85 -9.31
N MET A 23 -9.43 -8.69 -10.46
CA MET A 23 -9.70 -9.50 -11.65
C MET A 23 -9.38 -10.98 -11.43
N ALA A 24 -8.26 -11.30 -10.79
CA ALA A 24 -7.89 -12.68 -10.48
C ALA A 24 -8.95 -13.34 -9.56
N LEU A 25 -9.43 -12.64 -8.54
CA LEU A 25 -10.48 -13.13 -7.65
C LEU A 25 -11.83 -13.33 -8.38
N ARG A 26 -12.15 -12.48 -9.37
CA ARG A 26 -13.37 -12.63 -10.19
C ARG A 26 -13.29 -13.81 -11.15
N LEU A 27 -12.15 -13.98 -11.81
CA LEU A 27 -11.94 -15.04 -12.80
C LEU A 27 -11.68 -16.41 -12.15
N ALA A 28 -11.16 -16.42 -10.94
CA ALA A 28 -10.75 -17.60 -10.21
C ALA A 28 -11.08 -17.48 -8.71
N PRO A 29 -12.37 -17.47 -8.32
CA PRO A 29 -12.76 -17.26 -6.91
C PRO A 29 -12.22 -18.34 -5.96
N ASP A 30 -11.87 -19.51 -6.50
CA ASP A 30 -11.28 -20.62 -5.74
C ASP A 30 -9.86 -20.33 -5.20
N ILE A 31 -9.19 -19.27 -5.69
CA ILE A 31 -7.85 -18.92 -5.17
C ILE A 31 -7.91 -18.13 -3.88
N LYS A 32 -9.04 -17.55 -3.53
CA LYS A 32 -9.17 -16.68 -2.37
C LYS A 32 -8.67 -17.36 -1.08
N ASP A 33 -9.17 -18.54 -0.81
CA ASP A 33 -8.83 -19.26 0.43
C ASP A 33 -7.43 -19.94 0.37
N LYS A 34 -6.71 -19.76 -0.73
CA LYS A 34 -5.34 -20.24 -0.93
C LYS A 34 -4.28 -19.15 -0.80
N ILE A 35 -4.71 -17.89 -0.72
CA ILE A 35 -3.81 -16.74 -0.51
C ILE A 35 -3.59 -16.56 0.99
N VAL A 36 -2.33 -16.42 1.42
CA VAL A 36 -1.98 -16.19 2.83
C VAL A 36 -2.44 -14.79 3.25
N GLU A 37 -2.04 -13.79 2.46
CA GLU A 37 -2.28 -12.38 2.77
C GLU A 37 -2.03 -11.52 1.52
N VAL A 38 -2.66 -10.36 1.49
CA VAL A 38 -2.31 -9.26 0.58
C VAL A 38 -1.71 -8.13 1.42
N ILE A 39 -0.46 -7.76 1.16
CA ILE A 39 0.20 -6.58 1.74
C ILE A 39 0.32 -5.53 0.65
N ALA A 40 -0.22 -4.34 0.87
CA ALA A 40 -0.38 -3.36 -0.19
C ALA A 40 0.01 -1.95 0.24
N ILE A 41 0.69 -1.23 -0.64
CA ILE A 41 0.71 0.23 -0.58
C ILE A 41 -0.65 0.72 -1.07
N SER A 42 -1.48 1.15 -0.15
CA SER A 42 -2.88 1.44 -0.45
C SER A 42 -3.54 2.28 0.63
N GLY A 43 -4.11 3.39 0.20
CA GLY A 43 -4.98 4.23 1.02
C GLY A 43 -4.29 5.41 1.71
N ALA A 44 -5.15 6.31 2.19
CA ALA A 44 -4.82 7.44 3.04
C ALA A 44 -5.94 7.56 4.08
N PHE A 45 -5.66 7.11 5.31
CA PHE A 45 -6.71 6.83 6.29
C PHE A 45 -6.97 8.00 7.26
N GLY A 46 -6.21 9.09 7.13
CA GLY A 46 -6.37 10.27 7.99
C GLY A 46 -5.89 10.05 9.41
N LEU A 47 -4.88 9.17 9.62
CA LEU A 47 -4.35 8.87 10.95
C LEU A 47 -3.40 9.96 11.46
N ASN A 48 -2.80 10.71 10.54
CA ASN A 48 -1.87 11.82 10.82
C ASN A 48 -1.84 12.78 9.62
N GLU A 49 -1.02 13.85 9.73
CA GLU A 49 -0.92 14.88 8.69
C GLU A 49 -0.35 14.36 7.37
N ALA A 50 0.48 13.33 7.38
CA ALA A 50 1.12 12.79 6.17
C ALA A 50 0.09 12.29 5.15
N SER A 51 -1.06 11.77 5.60
CA SER A 51 -2.13 11.31 4.72
C SER A 51 -2.78 12.43 3.89
N PHE A 52 -2.68 13.67 4.34
CA PHE A 52 -3.22 14.84 3.63
C PHE A 52 -2.14 15.58 2.84
N LEU A 53 -0.99 15.82 3.46
CA LEU A 53 0.11 16.58 2.86
C LEU A 53 0.76 15.83 1.70
N ASN A 54 0.75 14.50 1.77
CA ASN A 54 1.39 13.63 0.79
C ASN A 54 0.37 12.88 -0.07
N ALA A 55 -0.89 13.35 -0.15
CA ALA A 55 -1.89 12.75 -1.04
C ALA A 55 -1.35 12.69 -2.48
N THR A 56 -1.46 11.52 -3.10
CA THR A 56 -0.88 11.23 -4.42
C THR A 56 -1.93 11.11 -5.53
N GLY A 57 -3.20 10.92 -5.18
CA GLY A 57 -4.32 11.00 -6.12
C GLY A 57 -4.74 12.44 -6.42
N ASP A 58 -5.65 12.62 -7.38
CA ASP A 58 -6.15 13.95 -7.75
C ASP A 58 -7.18 14.53 -6.77
N THR A 59 -7.55 13.76 -5.75
CA THR A 59 -8.39 14.25 -4.64
C THR A 59 -7.55 14.45 -3.37
N PRO A 60 -7.90 15.39 -2.48
CA PRO A 60 -7.05 15.79 -1.36
C PRO A 60 -6.78 14.69 -0.31
N GLN A 61 -7.50 13.59 -0.35
CA GLN A 61 -7.40 12.49 0.60
C GLN A 61 -7.35 11.13 -0.10
N SER A 62 -6.73 11.07 -1.27
CA SER A 62 -6.58 9.81 -1.98
C SER A 62 -5.11 9.44 -2.17
N GLU A 63 -4.86 8.16 -2.07
CA GLU A 63 -3.61 7.54 -2.47
C GLU A 63 -3.76 7.07 -3.92
N TRP A 64 -2.69 7.17 -4.71
CA TRP A 64 -2.72 6.97 -6.15
C TRP A 64 -3.27 5.60 -6.58
N ASN A 65 -2.85 4.52 -5.93
CA ASN A 65 -3.29 3.17 -6.31
C ASN A 65 -4.79 2.98 -6.10
N VAL A 66 -5.32 3.55 -5.01
CA VAL A 66 -6.76 3.54 -4.75
C VAL A 66 -7.50 4.49 -5.70
N TYR A 67 -6.95 5.68 -5.95
CA TYR A 67 -7.57 6.66 -6.84
C TYR A 67 -7.73 6.14 -8.27
N VAL A 68 -6.73 5.43 -8.79
CA VAL A 68 -6.74 4.89 -10.17
C VAL A 68 -7.78 3.79 -10.36
N ASP A 69 -8.01 2.94 -9.36
CA ASP A 69 -9.02 1.88 -9.42
C ASP A 69 -9.65 1.64 -8.04
N PRO A 70 -10.55 2.54 -7.61
CA PRO A 70 -11.18 2.43 -6.30
C PRO A 70 -12.14 1.24 -6.20
N GLU A 71 -12.76 0.82 -7.31
CA GLU A 71 -13.63 -0.36 -7.37
C GLU A 71 -12.84 -1.63 -7.10
N ALA A 72 -11.66 -1.77 -7.68
CA ALA A 72 -10.80 -2.92 -7.42
C ALA A 72 -10.34 -2.95 -5.97
N THR A 73 -9.91 -1.81 -5.41
CA THR A 73 -9.52 -1.70 -4.01
C THR A 73 -10.68 -2.07 -3.08
N LYS A 74 -11.87 -1.53 -3.34
CA LYS A 74 -13.09 -1.87 -2.61
C LYS A 74 -13.36 -3.37 -2.66
N GLN A 75 -13.32 -3.97 -3.85
CA GLN A 75 -13.56 -5.41 -4.02
C GLN A 75 -12.57 -6.26 -3.21
N VAL A 76 -11.27 -5.90 -3.21
CA VAL A 76 -10.25 -6.63 -2.48
C VAL A 76 -10.43 -6.47 -0.97
N TYR A 77 -10.68 -5.25 -0.48
CA TYR A 77 -10.91 -4.98 0.94
C TYR A 77 -12.15 -5.72 1.47
N GLU A 78 -13.21 -5.80 0.66
CA GLU A 78 -14.48 -6.46 1.01
C GLU A 78 -14.47 -7.98 0.71
N SER A 79 -13.40 -8.52 0.13
CA SER A 79 -13.33 -9.93 -0.28
C SER A 79 -13.30 -10.94 0.89
N GLY A 80 -12.93 -10.48 2.09
CA GLY A 80 -12.66 -11.35 3.24
C GLY A 80 -11.24 -11.96 3.25
N LEU A 81 -10.38 -11.58 2.30
CA LEU A 81 -8.94 -11.87 2.40
C LEU A 81 -8.33 -11.18 3.62
N LYS A 82 -7.27 -11.78 4.15
CA LYS A 82 -6.39 -11.07 5.06
C LYS A 82 -5.65 -9.99 4.25
N VAL A 83 -5.94 -8.73 4.52
CA VAL A 83 -5.31 -7.58 3.87
C VAL A 83 -4.59 -6.75 4.93
N THR A 84 -3.36 -6.36 4.62
CA THR A 84 -2.62 -5.33 5.37
C THR A 84 -2.39 -4.15 4.44
N ALA A 85 -3.08 -3.05 4.69
CA ALA A 85 -2.96 -1.80 3.95
C ALA A 85 -1.93 -0.90 4.64
N ILE A 86 -0.90 -0.49 3.89
CA ILE A 86 0.10 0.47 4.30
C ILE A 86 -0.23 1.77 3.56
N GLY A 87 -0.91 2.67 4.25
CA GLY A 87 -1.34 3.95 3.70
C GLY A 87 -0.24 5.00 3.70
N LEU A 88 -0.52 6.13 3.06
CA LEU A 88 0.36 7.31 3.06
C LEU A 88 0.67 7.80 4.47
N ASP A 89 -0.22 7.51 5.42
CA ASP A 89 -0.04 7.76 6.86
C ASP A 89 1.27 7.20 7.40
N VAL A 90 1.78 6.12 6.82
CA VAL A 90 3.00 5.41 7.22
C VAL A 90 4.03 5.38 6.10
N ALA A 91 3.61 5.10 4.87
CA ALA A 91 4.52 4.88 3.74
C ALA A 91 5.36 6.11 3.37
N THR A 92 4.94 7.32 3.77
CA THR A 92 5.66 8.57 3.51
C THR A 92 6.52 9.06 4.68
N TYR A 93 6.63 8.29 5.76
CA TYR A 93 7.51 8.62 6.88
C TYR A 93 8.98 8.49 6.55
N PHE A 94 9.31 7.55 5.69
CA PHE A 94 10.68 7.27 5.30
C PHE A 94 10.99 7.97 3.98
N SER A 95 12.16 8.54 3.92
CA SER A 95 12.67 9.21 2.73
C SER A 95 14.15 8.89 2.54
N VAL A 96 14.60 9.01 1.31
CA VAL A 96 16.03 8.89 0.97
C VAL A 96 16.70 10.23 1.22
N ASP A 97 17.86 10.23 1.87
CA ASP A 97 18.76 11.37 1.80
C ASP A 97 19.50 11.35 0.46
N PHE A 98 19.09 12.25 -0.45
CA PHE A 98 19.68 12.30 -1.79
C PHE A 98 21.18 12.62 -1.79
N THR A 99 21.74 13.16 -0.71
CA THR A 99 23.18 13.42 -0.59
C THR A 99 23.90 12.20 -0.04
N GLU A 100 23.51 11.74 1.15
CA GLU A 100 24.20 10.66 1.86
C GLU A 100 23.94 9.30 1.22
N ASP A 101 22.69 8.96 0.96
CA ASP A 101 22.35 7.64 0.44
C ASP A 101 22.84 7.43 -1.00
N LEU A 102 22.75 8.47 -1.85
CA LEU A 102 23.35 8.36 -3.19
C LEU A 102 24.86 8.20 -3.13
N ALA A 103 25.56 8.91 -2.22
CA ALA A 103 27.00 8.74 -2.05
C ALA A 103 27.36 7.32 -1.56
N ARG A 104 26.59 6.77 -0.62
CA ARG A 104 26.75 5.39 -0.13
C ARG A 104 26.52 4.35 -1.23
N LEU A 105 25.48 4.54 -2.03
CA LEU A 105 25.19 3.64 -3.15
C LEU A 105 26.25 3.73 -4.23
N ALA A 106 26.75 4.94 -4.56
CA ALA A 106 27.82 5.15 -5.53
C ALA A 106 29.15 4.49 -5.12
N ALA A 107 29.44 4.45 -3.82
CA ALA A 107 30.66 3.83 -3.28
C ALA A 107 30.61 2.30 -3.25
N SER A 108 29.47 1.69 -3.57
CA SER A 108 29.28 0.24 -3.51
C SER A 108 29.51 -0.42 -4.87
N ASP A 109 30.24 -1.53 -4.86
CA ASP A 109 30.43 -2.35 -6.06
C ASP A 109 29.28 -3.34 -6.35
N LYS A 110 28.31 -3.46 -5.42
CA LYS A 110 27.18 -4.38 -5.57
C LYS A 110 26.27 -3.97 -6.74
N PRO A 111 25.84 -4.90 -7.58
CA PRO A 111 24.95 -4.61 -8.72
C PRO A 111 23.64 -3.93 -8.29
N GLU A 112 23.08 -4.36 -7.16
CA GLU A 112 21.85 -3.82 -6.60
C GLU A 112 22.02 -2.35 -6.20
N ALA A 113 23.16 -2.00 -5.59
CA ALA A 113 23.45 -0.63 -5.21
C ALA A 113 23.63 0.27 -6.43
N LYS A 114 24.27 -0.21 -7.48
CA LYS A 114 24.41 0.52 -8.75
C LYS A 114 23.06 0.77 -9.41
N PHE A 115 22.18 -0.24 -9.42
CA PHE A 115 20.83 -0.10 -9.93
C PHE A 115 20.02 0.94 -9.11
N LEU A 116 20.03 0.82 -7.78
CA LEU A 116 19.34 1.75 -6.89
C LEU A 116 19.89 3.18 -7.03
N HIS A 117 21.20 3.35 -7.14
CA HIS A 117 21.80 4.66 -7.39
C HIS A 117 21.23 5.31 -8.65
N GLN A 118 21.13 4.56 -9.76
CA GLN A 118 20.56 5.08 -11.02
C GLN A 118 19.07 5.42 -10.86
N ALA A 119 18.29 4.53 -10.27
CA ALA A 119 16.85 4.73 -10.08
C ALA A 119 16.54 5.94 -9.19
N ILE A 120 17.23 6.06 -8.03
CA ILE A 120 17.05 7.16 -7.09
C ILE A 120 17.54 8.48 -7.69
N SER A 121 18.68 8.47 -8.42
CA SER A 121 19.17 9.65 -9.14
C SER A 121 18.18 10.14 -10.19
N PHE A 122 17.49 9.21 -10.88
CA PHE A 122 16.44 9.56 -11.82
C PHE A 122 15.24 10.23 -11.11
N VAL A 123 14.77 9.67 -10.00
CA VAL A 123 13.68 10.24 -9.18
C VAL A 123 14.04 11.65 -8.72
N HIS A 124 15.26 11.82 -8.18
CA HIS A 124 15.77 13.12 -7.75
C HIS A 124 15.85 14.14 -8.90
N GLY A 125 16.41 13.72 -10.04
CA GLY A 125 16.55 14.57 -11.22
C GLY A 125 15.21 14.99 -11.86
N ARG A 126 14.13 14.29 -11.57
CA ARG A 126 12.76 14.63 -11.98
C ARG A 126 12.02 15.53 -10.98
N GLY A 127 12.64 15.88 -9.85
CA GLY A 127 12.06 16.72 -8.82
C GLY A 127 11.00 16.04 -7.95
N PHE A 128 10.95 14.71 -7.94
CA PHE A 128 10.07 13.99 -7.02
C PHE A 128 10.52 14.16 -5.57
N GLN A 129 9.58 14.10 -4.65
CA GLN A 129 9.86 14.11 -3.22
C GLN A 129 10.67 12.86 -2.82
N ALA A 130 11.50 12.99 -1.80
CA ALA A 130 12.44 11.94 -1.40
C ALA A 130 11.75 10.65 -0.95
N TYR A 131 10.58 10.74 -0.32
CA TYR A 131 9.80 9.55 0.08
C TYR A 131 9.29 8.74 -1.13
N CYS A 132 9.06 9.37 -2.29
CA CYS A 132 8.61 8.66 -3.49
C CYS A 132 9.61 7.59 -3.94
N ALA A 133 10.89 7.69 -3.57
CA ALA A 133 11.90 6.70 -3.91
C ALA A 133 11.78 5.39 -3.12
N VAL A 134 11.08 5.40 -1.97
CA VAL A 134 11.04 4.25 -1.04
C VAL A 134 9.64 3.86 -0.59
N ILE A 135 8.60 4.57 -1.03
CA ILE A 135 7.22 4.33 -0.61
C ILE A 135 6.80 2.87 -0.78
N ASP A 136 7.10 2.28 -1.94
CA ASP A 136 6.75 0.89 -2.24
C ASP A 136 7.64 -0.13 -1.50
N CYS A 137 8.84 0.29 -1.12
CA CYS A 137 9.76 -0.56 -0.36
C CYS A 137 9.18 -0.99 0.99
N MET A 138 8.29 -0.17 1.57
CA MET A 138 7.64 -0.47 2.85
C MET A 138 6.83 -1.77 2.80
N ALA A 139 6.07 -2.02 1.73
CA ALA A 139 5.28 -3.24 1.62
C ALA A 139 6.18 -4.48 1.47
N VAL A 140 7.28 -4.35 0.72
CA VAL A 140 8.26 -5.44 0.55
C VAL A 140 8.97 -5.71 1.88
N ALA A 141 9.42 -4.66 2.57
CA ALA A 141 10.09 -4.76 3.86
C ALA A 141 9.17 -5.39 4.91
N ALA A 142 7.94 -4.92 5.03
CA ALA A 142 6.95 -5.46 5.97
C ALA A 142 6.56 -6.91 5.66
N THR A 143 6.68 -7.35 4.40
CA THR A 143 6.50 -8.75 4.02
C THR A 143 7.66 -9.61 4.50
N ALA A 144 8.89 -9.11 4.39
CA ALA A 144 10.11 -9.80 4.83
C ALA A 144 10.24 -9.81 6.37
N ASP A 145 9.87 -8.70 7.01
CA ASP A 145 9.89 -8.54 8.46
C ASP A 145 8.62 -7.80 8.92
N PRO A 146 7.58 -8.53 9.35
CA PRO A 146 6.34 -7.94 9.83
C PRO A 146 6.47 -7.06 11.08
N THR A 147 7.61 -7.13 11.79
CA THR A 147 7.84 -6.31 12.99
C THR A 147 8.11 -4.84 12.66
N LEU A 148 8.46 -4.54 11.41
CA LEU A 148 8.72 -3.18 10.94
C LEU A 148 7.48 -2.28 10.92
N ILE A 149 6.28 -2.86 10.96
CA ILE A 149 5.04 -2.09 11.00
C ILE A 149 4.17 -2.49 12.18
N LYS A 150 3.48 -1.51 12.76
CA LYS A 150 2.38 -1.77 13.69
C LYS A 150 1.08 -1.52 12.95
N SER A 151 0.15 -2.45 13.07
CA SER A 151 -1.16 -2.33 12.44
C SER A 151 -2.29 -2.49 13.45
N VAL A 152 -3.43 -1.91 13.12
CA VAL A 152 -4.68 -2.10 13.84
C VAL A 152 -5.72 -2.69 12.90
N ARG A 153 -6.61 -3.53 13.43
CA ARG A 153 -7.74 -4.02 12.65
C ARG A 153 -8.85 -2.98 12.63
N GLY A 154 -9.46 -2.81 11.49
CA GLY A 154 -10.58 -1.90 11.33
C GLY A 154 -11.38 -2.15 10.06
N ARG A 155 -12.57 -1.61 10.04
CA ARG A 155 -13.44 -1.65 8.86
C ARG A 155 -13.16 -0.42 8.01
N VAL A 156 -12.85 -0.66 6.75
CA VAL A 156 -12.48 0.39 5.81
C VAL A 156 -13.47 0.46 4.66
N GLY A 157 -14.02 1.64 4.45
CA GLY A 157 -14.78 1.97 3.25
C GLY A 157 -13.92 2.65 2.21
N VAL A 158 -14.19 2.37 0.94
CA VAL A 158 -13.55 3.02 -0.21
C VAL A 158 -14.62 3.77 -0.99
N SER A 159 -14.40 5.06 -1.23
CA SER A 159 -15.29 5.87 -2.08
C SER A 159 -14.99 5.60 -3.56
N THR A 160 -16.01 5.12 -4.25
CA THR A 160 -16.00 4.88 -5.71
C THR A 160 -16.82 5.89 -6.47
N GLN A 161 -17.33 6.92 -5.79
CA GLN A 161 -18.14 7.97 -6.41
C GLN A 161 -17.24 9.04 -7.01
N ASP A 162 -17.58 9.47 -8.21
CA ASP A 162 -16.90 10.58 -8.87
C ASP A 162 -16.96 11.88 -8.05
N GLY A 163 -15.97 12.72 -8.24
CA GLY A 163 -15.87 14.03 -7.60
C GLY A 163 -14.88 14.05 -6.43
N LEU A 164 -15.17 14.85 -5.42
CA LEU A 164 -14.24 15.22 -4.36
C LEU A 164 -13.75 14.05 -3.49
N THR A 165 -14.45 12.95 -3.47
CA THR A 165 -14.14 11.80 -2.60
C THR A 165 -13.66 10.57 -3.34
N LEU A 166 -13.51 10.64 -4.66
CA LEU A 166 -13.03 9.50 -5.44
C LEU A 166 -11.68 8.99 -4.90
N GLY A 167 -11.60 7.70 -4.63
CA GLY A 167 -10.40 7.07 -4.08
C GLY A 167 -10.16 7.32 -2.58
N MET A 168 -11.05 8.05 -1.89
CA MET A 168 -10.93 8.22 -0.45
C MET A 168 -11.11 6.89 0.27
N THR A 169 -10.22 6.61 1.22
CA THR A 169 -10.33 5.48 2.14
C THR A 169 -10.67 5.98 3.54
N ILE A 170 -11.68 5.39 4.14
CA ILE A 170 -12.19 5.80 5.46
C ILE A 170 -12.17 4.59 6.38
N MET A 171 -11.39 4.68 7.45
CA MET A 171 -11.39 3.67 8.51
C MET A 171 -12.41 4.05 9.58
N ASP A 172 -13.37 3.15 9.85
CA ASP A 172 -14.31 3.35 10.95
C ASP A 172 -13.62 3.13 12.30
N ARG A 173 -13.46 4.20 13.05
CA ARG A 173 -12.81 4.25 14.36
C ARG A 173 -13.79 4.55 15.49
N ARG A 174 -15.07 4.50 15.23
CA ARG A 174 -16.10 4.79 16.25
C ARG A 174 -16.23 3.65 17.24
N HIS A 175 -16.59 3.98 18.47
CA HIS A 175 -16.93 2.99 19.50
C HIS A 175 -18.37 2.48 19.37
N HIS A 176 -19.26 3.30 18.78
CA HIS A 176 -20.67 2.99 18.59
C HIS A 176 -21.06 3.17 17.13
N HIS A 177 -22.06 2.43 16.69
CA HIS A 177 -22.55 2.46 15.31
C HIS A 177 -21.49 2.17 14.25
N VAL A 178 -20.57 1.26 14.57
CA VAL A 178 -19.56 0.82 13.63
C VAL A 178 -20.17 0.11 12.43
N TRP A 179 -19.47 0.17 11.30
CA TRP A 179 -19.88 -0.56 10.11
C TRP A 179 -19.77 -2.08 10.32
N THR A 180 -20.89 -2.78 10.44
CA THR A 180 -20.90 -4.23 10.66
C THR A 180 -20.95 -5.04 9.38
N ASN A 181 -21.27 -4.40 8.26
CA ASN A 181 -21.39 -5.02 6.95
C ASN A 181 -20.05 -5.13 6.19
N LEU A 182 -18.99 -4.49 6.67
CA LEU A 182 -17.67 -4.58 6.09
C LEU A 182 -16.78 -5.54 6.89
N PRO A 183 -15.94 -6.35 6.21
CA PRO A 183 -14.92 -7.13 6.89
C PRO A 183 -13.85 -6.21 7.49
N GLU A 184 -13.11 -6.72 8.44
CA GLU A 184 -11.96 -6.01 9.00
C GLU A 184 -10.71 -6.34 8.20
N ILE A 185 -9.91 -5.30 7.94
CA ILE A 185 -8.56 -5.43 7.41
C ILE A 185 -7.54 -4.88 8.41
N ASN A 186 -6.26 -5.19 8.23
CA ASN A 186 -5.19 -4.54 8.98
C ASN A 186 -4.82 -3.22 8.28
N VAL A 187 -4.72 -2.15 9.06
CA VAL A 187 -4.24 -0.84 8.61
C VAL A 187 -2.99 -0.50 9.38
N ALA A 188 -1.88 -0.26 8.69
CA ALA A 188 -0.64 0.19 9.31
C ALA A 188 -0.83 1.56 9.95
N VAL A 189 -0.35 1.74 11.19
CA VAL A 189 -0.48 2.97 11.96
C VAL A 189 0.87 3.59 12.34
N SER A 190 1.93 2.81 12.34
CA SER A 190 3.32 3.27 12.47
C SER A 190 4.28 2.27 11.84
N ALA A 191 5.49 2.73 11.56
CA ALA A 191 6.63 1.90 11.20
C ALA A 191 7.85 2.32 12.04
N ASP A 192 8.76 1.35 12.30
CA ASP A 192 10.01 1.52 13.06
C ASP A 192 11.22 1.38 12.13
#